data_7df2ec4fbe211b14fdfb307d2742c29a
#
_entry.id   7df2ec4fbe211b14fdfb307d2742c29a
#
_cell.length_a   1.000
_cell.length_b   1.000
_cell.length_c   1.000
_cell.angle_alpha   90.00
_cell.angle_beta   90.00
_cell.angle_gamma   90.00
#
_symmetry.space_group_name_H-M   'P 1'
#
loop_
_entity.id
_entity.type
_entity.pdbx_description
1 polymer ?
#
loop_
_entity_poly.entity_id
_entity_poly.type
_entity_poly.pdbx_seq_one_letter_code
_entity_poly.pdbx_strand_id
1 'polypeptide(L)'
;MKKKLLILGALLMGLTKVSAAVDPNFQIYLCFGQSNMEGNAAIEDEDRTGVDPRFMAMYAVDDEKAGWKKGEWHTAVPPQARPSTGLTPVDYFGRKMVANLPENVKVC
;
A
#
# COMPACT_ATOMS: atom_id res chain seq x y z
N MET A 1 -28.43 2.13 -44.27
CA MET A 1 -27.61 3.24 -43.81
C MET A 1 -27.56 3.39 -42.27
N LYS A 2 -28.67 3.36 -41.56
CA LYS A 2 -28.72 3.51 -40.10
C LYS A 2 -27.96 2.41 -39.32
N LYS A 3 -27.96 1.15 -39.81
CA LYS A 3 -27.24 0.02 -39.20
C LYS A 3 -25.70 0.13 -39.27
N LYS A 4 -25.17 0.76 -40.33
CA LYS A 4 -23.72 0.97 -40.50
C LYS A 4 -23.19 2.04 -39.52
N LEU A 5 -23.99 3.04 -39.19
CA LEU A 5 -23.63 4.11 -38.23
C LEU A 5 -23.54 3.59 -36.79
N LEU A 6 -24.43 2.66 -36.42
CA LEU A 6 -24.45 2.01 -35.11
C LEU A 6 -23.21 1.13 -34.88
N ILE A 7 -22.74 0.42 -35.92
CA ILE A 7 -21.54 -0.43 -35.86
C ILE A 7 -20.28 0.44 -35.69
N LEU A 8 -20.23 1.58 -36.35
CA LEU A 8 -19.11 2.54 -36.22
C LEU A 8 -19.03 3.15 -34.82
N GLY A 9 -20.20 3.50 -34.24
CA GLY A 9 -20.29 4.02 -32.87
C GLY A 9 -19.87 2.98 -31.81
N ALA A 10 -20.25 1.72 -31.97
CA ALA A 10 -19.84 0.64 -31.07
C ALA A 10 -18.32 0.34 -31.16
N LEU A 11 -17.74 0.45 -32.36
CA LEU A 11 -16.30 0.27 -32.56
C LEU A 11 -15.48 1.40 -31.90
N LEU A 12 -15.96 2.65 -31.95
CA LEU A 12 -15.34 3.78 -31.28
C LEU A 12 -15.39 3.67 -29.74
N MET A 13 -16.48 3.14 -29.18
CA MET A 13 -16.58 2.90 -27.74
C MET A 13 -15.62 1.81 -27.23
N GLY A 14 -15.30 0.82 -28.06
CA GLY A 14 -14.34 -0.24 -27.72
C GLY A 14 -12.88 0.18 -27.71
N LEU A 15 -12.57 1.37 -28.18
CA LEU A 15 -11.20 1.91 -28.25
C LEU A 15 -10.83 2.83 -27.09
N THR A 16 -11.76 3.14 -26.19
CA THR A 16 -11.45 3.90 -24.97
C THR A 16 -10.70 3.01 -24.00
N LYS A 17 -9.39 3.14 -23.99
CA LYS A 17 -8.56 2.51 -22.94
C LYS A 17 -8.88 3.20 -21.62
N VAL A 18 -9.50 2.46 -20.70
CA VAL A 18 -9.56 2.89 -19.30
C VAL A 18 -8.16 2.69 -18.72
N SER A 19 -7.37 3.75 -18.66
CA SER A 19 -6.13 3.75 -17.91
C SER A 19 -6.45 4.05 -16.45
N ALA A 20 -6.01 3.18 -15.53
CA ALA A 20 -6.07 3.48 -14.11
C ALA A 20 -5.21 4.72 -13.83
N ALA A 21 -5.80 5.77 -13.27
CA ALA A 21 -5.08 6.96 -12.86
C ALA A 21 -4.15 6.64 -11.69
N VAL A 22 -2.89 7.07 -11.78
CA VAL A 22 -1.96 7.01 -10.65
C VAL A 22 -2.38 8.06 -9.63
N ASP A 23 -2.48 7.69 -8.36
CA ASP A 23 -2.75 8.63 -7.27
C ASP A 23 -1.47 9.44 -6.99
N PRO A 24 -1.43 10.75 -7.31
CA PRO A 24 -0.24 11.58 -7.09
C PRO A 24 0.03 11.84 -5.60
N ASN A 25 -0.92 11.55 -4.73
CA ASN A 25 -0.83 11.73 -3.29
C ASN A 25 -0.48 10.42 -2.56
N PHE A 26 -0.10 9.39 -3.28
CA PHE A 26 0.34 8.13 -2.70
C PHE A 26 1.84 7.95 -2.93
N GLN A 27 2.64 8.21 -1.90
CA GLN A 27 4.10 8.09 -1.93
C GLN A 27 4.51 6.67 -1.57
N ILE A 28 5.17 6.00 -2.50
CA ILE A 28 5.61 4.61 -2.33
C ILE A 28 7.12 4.60 -2.07
N TYR A 29 7.52 3.97 -0.97
CA TYR A 29 8.91 3.76 -0.59
C TYR A 29 9.21 2.26 -0.66
N LEU A 30 10.17 1.88 -1.49
CA LEU A 30 10.68 0.52 -1.53
C LEU A 30 11.72 0.33 -0.43
N CYS A 31 11.35 -0.34 0.64
CA CYS A 31 12.24 -0.68 1.74
C CYS A 31 12.99 -1.96 1.42
N PHE A 32 14.26 -1.82 1.10
CA PHE A 32 15.08 -2.88 0.55
C PHE A 32 16.27 -3.18 1.46
N GLY A 33 16.55 -4.46 1.65
CA GLY A 33 17.65 -4.91 2.50
C GLY A 33 17.56 -6.39 2.82
N GLN A 34 18.17 -6.76 3.93
CA GLN A 34 18.17 -8.13 4.46
C GLN A 34 17.56 -8.14 5.89
N SER A 35 18.00 -9.05 6.75
CA SER A 35 17.38 -9.31 8.06
C SER A 35 17.14 -8.06 8.94
N ASN A 36 18.04 -7.07 8.91
CA ASN A 36 17.85 -5.84 9.69
C ASN A 36 16.71 -4.96 9.13
N MET A 37 16.52 -4.96 7.82
CA MET A 37 15.40 -4.26 7.20
C MET A 37 14.09 -5.02 7.37
N GLU A 38 14.14 -6.35 7.37
CA GLU A 38 12.97 -7.21 7.64
C GLU A 38 12.40 -6.97 9.05
N GLY A 39 13.29 -6.77 10.03
CA GLY A 39 12.93 -6.45 11.41
C GLY A 39 13.24 -7.57 12.40
N ASN A 40 14.15 -7.26 13.32
CA ASN A 40 14.60 -8.19 14.37
C ASN A 40 14.33 -7.67 15.78
N ALA A 41 13.98 -6.40 15.94
CA ALA A 41 13.68 -5.84 17.25
C ALA A 41 12.35 -6.35 17.78
N ALA A 42 12.20 -6.42 19.11
CA ALA A 42 10.93 -6.74 19.73
C ALA A 42 9.89 -5.67 19.38
N ILE A 43 8.68 -6.12 19.09
CA ILE A 43 7.54 -5.23 18.90
C ILE A 43 6.82 -5.14 20.24
N GLU A 44 6.77 -3.93 20.80
CA GLU A 44 6.10 -3.65 22.06
C GLU A 44 4.65 -3.18 21.84
N ASP A 45 3.86 -3.13 22.91
CA ASP A 45 2.46 -2.75 22.79
C ASP A 45 2.29 -1.32 22.26
N GLU A 46 3.19 -0.42 22.61
CA GLU A 46 3.19 0.97 22.13
C GLU A 46 3.42 1.05 20.61
N ASP A 47 4.21 0.13 20.04
CA ASP A 47 4.46 0.09 18.60
C ASP A 47 3.21 -0.30 17.80
N ARG A 48 2.27 -0.97 18.42
CA ARG A 48 1.02 -1.43 17.79
C ARG A 48 -0.08 -0.40 17.78
N THR A 49 0.13 0.73 18.44
CA THR A 49 -0.86 1.79 18.62
C THR A 49 -0.47 3.06 17.87
N GLY A 50 -1.45 3.92 17.60
CA GLY A 50 -1.21 5.23 17.02
C GLY A 50 -0.68 5.22 15.57
N VAL A 51 -0.86 4.13 14.84
CA VAL A 51 -0.49 4.07 13.43
C VAL A 51 -1.51 4.82 12.60
N ASP A 52 -1.07 5.88 11.92
CA ASP A 52 -1.93 6.64 11.02
C ASP A 52 -2.41 5.76 9.86
N PRO A 53 -3.72 5.72 9.54
CA PRO A 53 -4.23 4.94 8.41
C PRO A 53 -3.64 5.30 7.04
N ARG A 54 -3.03 6.47 6.92
CA ARG A 54 -2.30 6.89 5.71
C ARG A 54 -0.92 6.25 5.59
N PHE A 55 -0.39 5.70 6.67
CA PHE A 55 0.81 4.87 6.64
C PHE A 55 0.40 3.43 6.38
N MET A 56 0.73 2.95 5.20
CA MET A 56 0.28 1.66 4.68
C MET A 56 1.45 0.73 4.40
N ALA A 57 1.19 -0.55 4.42
CA ALA A 57 2.15 -1.59 4.05
C ALA A 57 1.47 -2.63 3.16
N MET A 58 2.30 -3.41 2.46
CA MET A 58 1.84 -4.51 1.63
C MET A 58 2.68 -5.75 1.90
N TYR A 59 2.04 -6.86 2.20
CA TYR A 59 2.74 -8.13 2.39
C TYR A 59 2.93 -8.88 1.07
N ALA A 60 4.05 -9.58 0.97
CA ALA A 60 4.30 -10.55 -0.09
C ALA A 60 3.71 -11.94 0.21
N VAL A 61 3.07 -12.11 1.35
CA VAL A 61 2.43 -13.36 1.82
C VAL A 61 1.11 -13.04 2.51
N ASP A 62 0.24 -14.04 2.61
CA ASP A 62 -0.99 -13.90 3.40
C ASP A 62 -0.70 -13.91 4.90
N ASP A 63 -1.47 -13.16 5.65
CA ASP A 63 -1.54 -13.22 7.11
C ASP A 63 -2.99 -13.56 7.53
N GLU A 64 -3.26 -14.82 7.69
CA GLU A 64 -4.59 -15.32 8.07
C GLU A 64 -5.02 -14.80 9.45
N LYS A 65 -4.07 -14.65 10.37
CA LYS A 65 -4.34 -14.20 11.73
C LYS A 65 -4.79 -12.75 11.79
N ALA A 66 -4.17 -11.88 10.99
CA ALA A 66 -4.55 -10.47 10.87
C ALA A 66 -5.66 -10.25 9.82
N GLY A 67 -5.94 -11.24 8.98
CA GLY A 67 -6.91 -11.13 7.89
C GLY A 67 -6.36 -10.37 6.67
N TRP A 68 -5.06 -10.25 6.52
CA TRP A 68 -4.43 -9.53 5.43
C TRP A 68 -4.02 -10.45 4.29
N LYS A 69 -4.23 -10.00 3.07
CA LYS A 69 -3.94 -10.76 1.86
C LYS A 69 -2.69 -10.24 1.17
N LYS A 70 -1.93 -11.18 0.61
CA LYS A 70 -0.79 -10.87 -0.26
C LYS A 70 -1.18 -9.85 -1.33
N GLY A 71 -0.38 -8.81 -1.47
CA GLY A 71 -0.55 -7.80 -2.51
C GLY A 71 -1.64 -6.77 -2.24
N GLU A 72 -2.27 -6.79 -1.07
CA GLU A 72 -3.24 -5.78 -0.66
C GLU A 72 -2.63 -4.77 0.31
N TRP A 73 -3.05 -3.52 0.18
CA TRP A 73 -2.65 -2.47 1.10
C TRP A 73 -3.41 -2.57 2.42
N HIS A 74 -2.71 -2.42 3.52
CA HIS A 74 -3.29 -2.34 4.86
C HIS A 74 -2.55 -1.30 5.70
N THR A 75 -3.15 -0.84 6.79
CA THR A 75 -2.47 0.03 7.76
C THR A 75 -1.20 -0.65 8.26
N ALA A 76 -0.08 0.08 8.29
CA ALA A 76 1.24 -0.46 8.59
C ALA A 76 1.47 -0.71 10.09
N VAL A 77 0.56 -1.41 10.74
CA VAL A 77 0.78 -1.90 12.12
C VAL A 77 1.87 -2.97 12.07
N PRO A 78 2.90 -2.90 12.94
CA PRO A 78 3.98 -3.87 12.89
C PRO A 78 3.50 -5.31 13.21
N PRO A 79 4.14 -6.33 12.63
CA PRO A 79 5.31 -6.28 11.74
C PRO A 79 4.95 -5.83 10.31
N GLN A 80 5.78 -5.00 9.67
CA GLN A 80 5.49 -4.49 8.33
C GLN A 80 5.98 -5.38 7.20
N ALA A 81 7.04 -6.17 7.41
CA ALA A 81 7.63 -6.98 6.34
C ALA A 81 6.79 -8.23 6.02
N ARG A 82 6.45 -8.99 7.02
CA ARG A 82 5.60 -10.19 6.94
C ARG A 82 5.24 -10.68 8.34
N PRO A 83 4.25 -11.58 8.47
CA PRO A 83 3.92 -12.20 9.77
C PRO A 83 5.15 -12.80 10.45
N SER A 84 5.19 -12.74 11.77
CA SER A 84 6.24 -13.37 12.60
C SER A 84 7.64 -12.74 12.48
N THR A 85 7.74 -11.53 11.96
CA THR A 85 8.97 -10.73 12.02
C THR A 85 8.93 -9.73 13.17
N GLY A 86 10.03 -9.01 13.39
CA GLY A 86 10.14 -8.00 14.42
C GLY A 86 9.87 -6.58 13.94
N LEU A 87 10.18 -5.62 14.81
CA LEU A 87 10.12 -4.21 14.46
C LEU A 87 11.23 -3.87 13.47
N THR A 88 10.87 -3.17 12.41
CA THR A 88 11.75 -2.74 11.32
C THR A 88 12.00 -1.23 11.39
N PRO A 89 13.13 -0.72 10.87
CA PRO A 89 13.36 0.72 10.71
C PRO A 89 12.28 1.45 9.91
N VAL A 90 11.54 0.74 9.10
CA VAL A 90 10.42 1.27 8.29
C VAL A 90 9.31 1.84 9.15
N ASP A 91 9.06 1.28 10.33
CA ASP A 91 7.97 1.69 11.21
C ASP A 91 8.03 3.18 11.56
N TYR A 92 9.06 3.58 12.29
CA TYR A 92 9.20 4.96 12.74
C TYR A 92 9.56 5.91 11.60
N PHE A 93 10.20 5.43 10.54
CA PHE A 93 10.35 6.20 9.30
C PHE A 93 8.99 6.57 8.70
N GLY A 94 8.12 5.62 8.48
CA GLY A 94 6.79 5.86 7.90
C GLY A 94 5.90 6.72 8.78
N ARG A 95 5.91 6.48 10.11
CA ARG A 95 5.19 7.32 11.08
C ARG A 95 5.65 8.78 11.01
N LYS A 96 6.96 9.01 10.94
CA LYS A 96 7.53 10.35 10.87
C LYS A 96 7.20 11.02 9.54
N MET A 97 7.26 10.28 8.45
CA MET A 97 6.91 10.81 7.12
C MET A 97 5.45 11.27 7.08
N VAL A 98 4.52 10.43 7.45
CA VAL A 98 3.10 10.76 7.38
C VAL A 98 2.71 11.91 8.32
N ALA A 99 3.36 12.02 9.46
CA ALA A 99 3.14 13.11 10.42
C ALA A 99 3.56 14.49 9.89
N ASN A 100 4.47 14.54 8.91
CA ASN A 100 4.99 15.77 8.32
C ASN A 100 4.48 16.06 6.91
N LEU A 101 3.55 15.25 6.41
CA LEU A 101 2.94 15.42 5.09
C LEU A 101 1.51 15.96 5.21
N PRO A 102 0.98 16.61 4.16
CA PRO A 102 -0.42 17.02 4.12
C PRO A 102 -1.37 15.84 4.37
N GLU A 103 -2.53 16.11 4.97
CA GLU A 103 -3.51 15.08 5.37
C GLU A 103 -4.03 14.21 4.23
N ASN A 104 -3.96 14.69 2.99
CA ASN A 104 -4.38 13.96 1.80
C ASN A 104 -3.28 13.06 1.20
N VAL A 105 -2.07 13.05 1.77
CA VAL A 105 -0.94 12.26 1.29
C VAL A 105 -0.82 10.97 2.08
N LYS A 106 -0.73 9.84 1.37
CA LYS A 106 -0.47 8.51 1.92
C LYS A 106 0.98 8.10 1.70
N VAL A 107 1.48 7.29 2.59
CA VAL A 107 2.85 6.73 2.57
C VAL A 107 2.79 5.22 2.70
N CYS A 108 3.60 4.49 1.94
CA CYS A 108 3.81 3.05 2.12
C CYS A 108 5.27 2.63 1.89
#